data_9875ab7eca0d63756b6173de38e366f7
#
_entry.id   9875ab7eca0d63756b6173de38e366f7
#
_cell.length_a   1.000
_cell.length_b   1.000
_cell.length_c   1.000
_cell.angle_alpha   90.00
_cell.angle_beta   90.00
_cell.angle_gamma   90.00
#
_symmetry.space_group_name_H-M   'P 1'
#
loop_
_entity.id
_entity.type
_entity.pdbx_description
1 polymer ?
#
loop_
_entity_poly.entity_id
_entity_poly.type
_entity_poly.pdbx_seq_one_letter_code
_entity_poly.pdbx_strand_id
1 'polypeptide(L)'
;LILAIGTLIGRSLGWYLATLGSNWTSQERLFLLSGNSAKATVQAAIGAIPLAQGVEGGDTILALAALSILVTAPLGAWAIPTFAPKLLEQGQVDPTKVSVDRRIVLLAAVDTSPLAEQVLTKAADLARRCDGEVVVLHVQKVDDPQVANRLKQQTKKHLADIRHRFIFSSGSIPTEILRIAQDHRATEIVMGKRGHRYLNDLLVGSVSRAVIEISPLPVVIVEAS
;
A
#
# COMPACT_ATOMS: atom_id res chain seq x y z
N LEU A 1 -3.35 36.74 -23.36
CA LEU A 1 -2.21 36.02 -23.94
C LEU A 1 -0.88 36.48 -23.32
N ILE A 2 -0.58 37.81 -23.30
CA ILE A 2 0.67 38.37 -22.76
C ILE A 2 0.90 38.01 -21.31
N LEU A 3 -0.13 38.05 -20.43
CA LEU A 3 -0.05 37.66 -19.03
C LEU A 3 0.24 36.15 -18.87
N ALA A 4 -0.38 35.31 -19.68
CA ALA A 4 -0.13 33.85 -19.64
C ALA A 4 1.33 33.53 -20.05
N ILE A 5 1.82 34.15 -21.08
CA ILE A 5 3.21 34.00 -21.55
C ILE A 5 4.19 34.53 -20.48
N GLY A 6 3.92 35.73 -19.94
CA GLY A 6 4.75 36.34 -18.90
C GLY A 6 4.85 35.50 -17.63
N THR A 7 3.74 34.91 -17.21
CA THR A 7 3.73 33.99 -16.03
C THR A 7 4.47 32.69 -16.32
N LEU A 8 4.39 32.14 -17.52
CA LEU A 8 5.17 30.96 -17.91
C LEU A 8 6.66 31.22 -17.91
N ILE A 9 7.08 32.34 -18.47
CA ILE A 9 8.49 32.79 -18.52
C ILE A 9 9.00 33.02 -17.09
N GLY A 10 8.28 33.79 -16.28
CA GLY A 10 8.67 34.09 -14.90
C GLY A 10 8.78 32.80 -14.03
N ARG A 11 7.86 31.85 -14.22
CA ARG A 11 7.93 30.53 -13.55
C ARG A 11 9.11 29.71 -14.03
N SER A 12 9.38 29.69 -15.34
CA SER A 12 10.51 28.94 -15.89
C SER A 12 11.83 29.48 -15.34
N LEU A 13 11.96 30.81 -15.28
CA LEU A 13 13.15 31.48 -14.75
C LEU A 13 13.30 31.22 -13.24
N GLY A 14 12.23 31.39 -12.48
CA GLY A 14 12.23 31.12 -11.04
C GLY A 14 12.56 29.66 -10.71
N TRP A 15 12.01 28.72 -11.47
CA TRP A 15 12.31 27.31 -11.32
C TRP A 15 13.74 26.95 -11.69
N TYR A 16 14.25 27.53 -12.78
CA TYR A 16 15.64 27.35 -13.18
C TYR A 16 16.60 27.85 -12.10
N LEU A 17 16.36 29.05 -11.56
CA LEU A 17 17.15 29.60 -10.46
C LEU A 17 17.07 28.76 -9.19
N ALA A 18 15.89 28.26 -8.82
CA ALA A 18 15.69 27.43 -7.65
C ALA A 18 16.38 26.04 -7.75
N THR A 19 16.63 25.57 -8.96
CA THR A 19 17.32 24.29 -9.20
C THR A 19 18.81 24.43 -9.46
N LEU A 20 19.35 25.64 -9.47
CA LEU A 20 20.80 25.87 -9.54
C LEU A 20 21.48 25.30 -8.32
N GLY A 21 22.51 24.47 -8.54
CA GLY A 21 23.23 23.78 -7.47
C GLY A 21 22.60 22.45 -7.01
N SER A 22 21.46 22.04 -7.57
CA SER A 22 20.93 20.70 -7.34
C SER A 22 21.60 19.66 -8.25
N ASN A 23 21.66 18.41 -7.80
CA ASN A 23 22.19 17.28 -8.60
C ASN A 23 21.21 16.79 -9.69
N TRP A 24 20.18 17.57 -10.03
CA TRP A 24 19.18 17.18 -11.00
C TRP A 24 19.69 17.37 -12.43
N THR A 25 19.40 16.39 -13.27
CA THR A 25 19.68 16.46 -14.72
C THR A 25 18.82 17.52 -15.40
N SER A 26 19.24 18.00 -16.57
CA SER A 26 18.43 18.95 -17.36
C SER A 26 17.07 18.37 -17.75
N GLN A 27 16.97 17.08 -17.94
CA GLN A 27 15.73 16.37 -18.28
C GLN A 27 14.75 16.35 -17.10
N GLU A 28 15.23 16.06 -15.89
CA GLU A 28 14.42 16.10 -14.67
C GLU A 28 13.94 17.52 -14.37
N ARG A 29 14.77 18.54 -14.58
CA ARG A 29 14.39 19.94 -14.43
C ARG A 29 13.28 20.32 -15.40
N LEU A 30 13.38 19.91 -16.67
CA LEU A 30 12.38 20.18 -17.70
C LEU A 30 11.04 19.46 -17.37
N PHE A 31 11.11 18.23 -16.89
CA PHE A 31 9.91 17.49 -16.47
C PHE A 31 9.20 18.17 -15.29
N LEU A 32 9.94 18.58 -14.26
CA LEU A 32 9.37 19.27 -13.10
C LEU A 32 8.80 20.64 -13.46
N LEU A 33 9.42 21.34 -14.40
CA LEU A 33 8.88 22.60 -14.95
C LEU A 33 7.52 22.36 -15.62
N SER A 34 7.40 21.32 -16.44
CA SER A 34 6.16 20.98 -17.12
C SER A 34 5.05 20.62 -16.13
N GLY A 35 5.36 19.81 -15.10
CA GLY A 35 4.42 19.42 -14.04
C GLY A 35 3.97 20.60 -13.16
N ASN A 36 4.90 21.53 -12.85
CA ASN A 36 4.58 22.71 -12.04
C ASN A 36 3.77 23.78 -12.80
N SER A 37 3.65 23.65 -14.12
CA SER A 37 2.86 24.58 -14.95
C SER A 37 1.34 24.34 -14.82
N ALA A 38 0.90 23.18 -14.39
CA ALA A 38 -0.51 22.78 -14.27
C ALA A 38 -1.11 23.12 -12.89
N LYS A 39 -1.18 24.39 -12.52
CA LYS A 39 -1.81 24.82 -11.26
C LYS A 39 -3.19 25.43 -11.51
N ALA A 40 -4.25 24.69 -11.20
CA ALA A 40 -5.61 25.13 -11.42
C ALA A 40 -6.30 25.68 -10.15
N THR A 41 -6.32 24.95 -9.07
CA THR A 41 -7.18 25.21 -7.90
C THR A 41 -6.76 26.46 -7.10
N VAL A 42 -5.48 26.62 -6.81
CA VAL A 42 -4.99 27.76 -6.01
C VAL A 42 -5.13 29.07 -6.78
N GLN A 43 -4.93 29.04 -8.09
CA GLN A 43 -5.03 30.24 -8.94
C GLN A 43 -6.49 30.72 -9.05
N ALA A 44 -7.46 29.79 -9.12
CA ALA A 44 -8.87 30.13 -9.11
C ALA A 44 -9.29 30.75 -7.79
N ALA A 45 -8.89 30.14 -6.66
CA ALA A 45 -9.21 30.63 -5.32
C ALA A 45 -8.64 32.05 -5.07
N ILE A 46 -7.35 32.26 -5.37
CA ILE A 46 -6.72 33.57 -5.22
C ILE A 46 -7.34 34.61 -6.18
N GLY A 47 -7.66 34.22 -7.42
CA GLY A 47 -8.29 35.10 -8.40
C GLY A 47 -9.69 35.56 -8.03
N ALA A 48 -10.41 34.80 -7.18
CA ALA A 48 -11.74 35.16 -6.69
C ALA A 48 -11.72 36.17 -5.51
N ILE A 49 -10.62 36.31 -4.78
CA ILE A 49 -10.53 37.18 -3.60
C ILE A 49 -10.79 38.63 -3.90
N PRO A 50 -10.19 39.26 -4.95
CA PRO A 50 -10.43 40.66 -5.27
C PRO A 50 -11.91 40.95 -5.58
N LEU A 51 -12.58 40.04 -6.30
CA LEU A 51 -14.02 40.16 -6.56
C LEU A 51 -14.84 40.07 -5.28
N ALA A 52 -14.53 39.11 -4.40
CA ALA A 52 -15.22 38.95 -3.13
C ALA A 52 -15.03 40.13 -2.17
N GLN A 53 -13.93 40.84 -2.29
CA GLN A 53 -13.61 42.06 -1.52
C GLN A 53 -14.12 43.34 -2.14
N GLY A 54 -14.83 43.27 -3.27
CA GLY A 54 -15.37 44.45 -3.96
C GLY A 54 -14.29 45.36 -4.61
N VAL A 55 -13.12 44.79 -4.92
CA VAL A 55 -12.04 45.54 -5.59
C VAL A 55 -12.45 45.83 -7.03
N GLU A 56 -12.28 47.06 -7.46
CA GLU A 56 -12.55 47.48 -8.84
C GLU A 56 -11.72 46.65 -9.84
N GLY A 57 -12.38 46.05 -10.84
CA GLY A 57 -11.74 45.14 -11.80
C GLY A 57 -11.55 43.70 -11.26
N GLY A 58 -12.11 43.36 -10.10
CA GLY A 58 -12.03 42.00 -9.52
C GLY A 58 -12.63 40.92 -10.42
N ASP A 59 -13.69 41.25 -11.15
CA ASP A 59 -14.30 40.41 -12.20
C ASP A 59 -13.33 40.07 -13.33
N THR A 60 -12.60 41.10 -13.80
CA THR A 60 -11.58 40.95 -14.83
C THR A 60 -10.40 40.08 -14.37
N ILE A 61 -9.99 40.23 -13.11
CA ILE A 61 -8.93 39.40 -12.50
C ILE A 61 -9.36 37.97 -12.45
N LEU A 62 -10.60 37.69 -12.00
CA LEU A 62 -11.15 36.32 -11.96
C LEU A 62 -11.27 35.71 -13.35
N ALA A 63 -11.77 36.46 -14.33
CA ALA A 63 -11.88 36.00 -15.72
C ALA A 63 -10.52 35.66 -16.33
N LEU A 64 -9.49 36.48 -16.10
CA LEU A 64 -8.12 36.20 -16.53
C LEU A 64 -7.51 34.98 -15.83
N ALA A 65 -7.77 34.79 -14.55
CA ALA A 65 -7.35 33.61 -13.81
C ALA A 65 -8.02 32.33 -14.38
N ALA A 66 -9.33 32.36 -14.62
CA ALA A 66 -10.05 31.26 -15.22
C ALA A 66 -9.57 30.91 -16.63
N LEU A 67 -9.37 31.91 -17.48
CA LEU A 67 -8.84 31.76 -18.84
C LEU A 67 -7.43 31.14 -18.83
N SER A 68 -6.58 31.58 -17.90
CA SER A 68 -5.24 31.02 -17.72
C SER A 68 -5.28 29.53 -17.34
N ILE A 69 -6.19 29.14 -16.47
CA ILE A 69 -6.38 27.73 -16.05
C ILE A 69 -6.87 26.88 -17.23
N LEU A 70 -7.82 27.41 -18.03
CA LEU A 70 -8.36 26.71 -19.19
C LEU A 70 -7.29 26.31 -20.20
N VAL A 71 -6.22 27.11 -20.30
CA VAL A 71 -5.07 26.82 -21.19
C VAL A 71 -4.03 25.94 -20.50
N THR A 72 -3.65 26.27 -19.27
CA THR A 72 -2.50 25.63 -18.62
C THR A 72 -2.81 24.23 -18.04
N ALA A 73 -4.04 23.98 -17.58
CA ALA A 73 -4.39 22.69 -16.98
C ALA A 73 -4.41 21.54 -18.01
N PRO A 74 -5.04 21.67 -19.18
CA PRO A 74 -4.98 20.62 -20.21
C PRO A 74 -3.56 20.39 -20.74
N LEU A 75 -2.77 21.45 -20.92
CA LEU A 75 -1.38 21.33 -21.36
C LEU A 75 -0.54 20.55 -20.38
N GLY A 76 -0.66 20.83 -19.07
CA GLY A 76 0.04 20.07 -18.04
C GLY A 76 -0.42 18.61 -17.93
N ALA A 77 -1.72 18.38 -18.00
CA ALA A 77 -2.29 17.02 -17.97
C ALA A 77 -1.84 16.17 -19.16
N TRP A 78 -1.62 16.79 -20.32
CA TRP A 78 -1.08 16.09 -21.49
C TRP A 78 0.44 15.94 -21.44
N ALA A 79 1.17 16.97 -21.00
CA ALA A 79 2.62 16.99 -21.02
C ALA A 79 3.24 15.97 -20.04
N ILE A 80 2.69 15.84 -18.84
CA ILE A 80 3.23 14.93 -17.81
C ILE A 80 3.30 13.48 -18.30
N PRO A 81 2.20 12.80 -18.67
CA PRO A 81 2.26 11.40 -19.10
C PRO A 81 3.02 11.22 -20.42
N THR A 82 3.05 12.26 -21.27
CA THR A 82 3.73 12.18 -22.57
C THR A 82 5.25 12.28 -22.43
N PHE A 83 5.74 13.13 -21.55
CA PHE A 83 7.17 13.41 -21.43
C PHE A 83 7.84 12.63 -20.28
N ALA A 84 7.09 12.21 -19.22
CA ALA A 84 7.67 11.46 -18.13
C ALA A 84 8.48 10.22 -18.58
N PRO A 85 7.97 9.33 -19.45
CA PRO A 85 8.71 8.17 -19.89
C PRO A 85 9.96 8.47 -20.73
N LYS A 86 10.04 9.70 -21.30
CA LYS A 86 11.13 10.12 -22.18
C LYS A 86 12.20 10.91 -21.44
N LEU A 87 11.81 11.60 -20.37
CA LEU A 87 12.69 12.52 -19.66
C LEU A 87 13.19 11.95 -18.33
N LEU A 88 12.50 10.97 -17.78
CA LEU A 88 12.87 10.35 -16.50
C LEU A 88 13.45 8.96 -16.76
N GLU A 89 14.60 8.69 -16.18
CA GLU A 89 15.11 7.34 -16.07
C GLU A 89 14.36 6.60 -14.97
N GLN A 90 13.96 5.37 -15.27
CA GLN A 90 13.38 4.50 -14.27
C GLN A 90 14.48 4.12 -13.28
N GLY A 91 14.54 4.80 -12.14
CA GLY A 91 15.44 4.43 -11.06
C GLY A 91 15.18 2.99 -10.62
N GLN A 92 16.21 2.31 -10.13
CA GLN A 92 16.01 1.04 -9.45
C GLN A 92 15.05 1.30 -8.28
N VAL A 93 13.90 0.64 -8.33
CA VAL A 93 12.95 0.70 -7.23
C VAL A 93 13.66 0.15 -6.00
N ASP A 94 13.80 0.99 -4.97
CA ASP A 94 14.32 0.56 -3.68
C ASP A 94 13.54 -0.70 -3.27
N PRO A 95 14.19 -1.84 -3.02
CA PRO A 95 13.51 -3.08 -2.67
C PRO A 95 12.66 -2.96 -1.40
N THR A 96 12.85 -1.89 -0.61
CA THR A 96 11.99 -1.53 0.53
C THR A 96 10.71 -0.81 0.09
N LYS A 97 10.65 -0.26 -1.12
CA LYS A 97 9.42 0.27 -1.71
C LYS A 97 8.68 -0.88 -2.36
N VAL A 98 7.61 -1.28 -1.71
CA VAL A 98 6.70 -2.34 -2.16
C VAL A 98 6.43 -2.18 -3.66
N SER A 99 6.92 -3.11 -4.47
CA SER A 99 6.49 -3.21 -5.86
C SER A 99 5.00 -3.57 -5.84
N VAL A 100 4.16 -2.73 -6.42
CA VAL A 100 2.70 -2.90 -6.52
C VAL A 100 2.32 -4.23 -7.20
N ASP A 101 3.28 -4.92 -7.79
CA ASP A 101 3.11 -6.18 -8.54
C ASP A 101 3.43 -7.44 -7.72
N ARG A 102 3.76 -7.32 -6.43
CA ARG A 102 3.95 -8.50 -5.58
C ARG A 102 2.60 -9.00 -5.09
N ARG A 103 2.17 -10.12 -5.64
CA ARG A 103 1.04 -10.88 -5.12
C ARG A 103 1.25 -11.13 -3.62
N ILE A 104 0.42 -10.53 -2.78
CA ILE A 104 0.51 -10.68 -1.34
C ILE A 104 -0.13 -12.00 -0.96
N VAL A 105 0.64 -12.84 -0.30
CA VAL A 105 0.20 -14.15 0.20
C VAL A 105 0.36 -14.18 1.71
N LEU A 106 -0.73 -14.30 2.43
CA LEU A 106 -0.74 -14.41 3.88
C LEU A 106 -0.80 -15.88 4.29
N LEU A 107 0.11 -16.35 5.13
CA LEU A 107 0.02 -17.66 5.75
C LEU A 107 -0.68 -17.54 7.10
N ALA A 108 -1.91 -18.03 7.21
CA ALA A 108 -2.66 -18.10 8.45
C ALA A 108 -2.45 -19.46 9.12
N ALA A 109 -1.64 -19.50 10.17
CA ALA A 109 -1.42 -20.72 10.96
C ALA A 109 -2.49 -20.83 12.04
N VAL A 110 -3.37 -21.84 11.91
CA VAL A 110 -4.50 -22.08 12.79
C VAL A 110 -4.37 -23.40 13.55
N ASP A 111 -4.80 -23.39 14.80
CA ASP A 111 -4.98 -24.59 15.61
C ASP A 111 -6.46 -24.82 15.93
N THR A 112 -6.76 -25.74 16.83
CA THR A 112 -8.13 -26.05 17.26
C THR A 112 -8.63 -25.16 18.40
N SER A 113 -7.87 -24.14 18.80
CA SER A 113 -8.25 -23.20 19.86
C SER A 113 -9.31 -22.20 19.40
N PRO A 114 -9.99 -21.52 20.33
CA PRO A 114 -10.91 -20.42 19.99
C PRO A 114 -10.23 -19.27 19.22
N LEU A 115 -8.91 -19.14 19.32
CA LEU A 115 -8.14 -18.13 18.62
C LEU A 115 -8.09 -18.34 17.09
N ALA A 116 -8.34 -19.57 16.61
CA ALA A 116 -8.34 -19.86 15.18
C ALA A 116 -9.29 -18.96 14.40
N GLU A 117 -10.47 -18.68 14.94
CA GLU A 117 -11.45 -17.80 14.31
C GLU A 117 -10.94 -16.34 14.19
N GLN A 118 -10.27 -15.84 15.23
CA GLN A 118 -9.69 -14.50 15.23
C GLN A 118 -8.50 -14.40 14.28
N VAL A 119 -7.68 -15.46 14.18
CA VAL A 119 -6.59 -15.54 13.19
C VAL A 119 -7.13 -15.49 11.77
N LEU A 120 -8.19 -16.25 11.46
CA LEU A 120 -8.84 -16.22 10.15
C LEU A 120 -9.45 -14.84 9.84
N THR A 121 -10.13 -14.24 10.81
CA THR A 121 -10.68 -12.88 10.67
C THR A 121 -9.58 -11.87 10.39
N LYS A 122 -8.49 -11.91 11.14
CA LYS A 122 -7.35 -11.00 10.93
C LYS A 122 -6.69 -11.19 9.57
N ALA A 123 -6.49 -12.45 9.16
CA ALA A 123 -5.96 -12.75 7.83
C ALA A 123 -6.89 -12.26 6.72
N ALA A 124 -8.21 -12.42 6.90
CA ALA A 124 -9.21 -11.89 5.97
C ALA A 124 -9.13 -10.37 5.84
N ASP A 125 -9.07 -9.65 6.96
CA ASP A 125 -8.98 -8.19 6.97
C ASP A 125 -7.72 -7.68 6.28
N LEU A 126 -6.59 -8.33 6.51
CA LEU A 126 -5.34 -8.00 5.84
C LEU A 126 -5.42 -8.27 4.33
N ALA A 127 -5.92 -9.46 3.94
CA ALA A 127 -6.06 -9.83 2.54
C ALA A 127 -6.97 -8.87 1.76
N ARG A 128 -8.11 -8.46 2.33
CA ARG A 128 -9.02 -7.47 1.71
C ARG A 128 -8.36 -6.13 1.44
N ARG A 129 -7.48 -5.67 2.35
CA ARG A 129 -6.80 -4.37 2.20
C ARG A 129 -5.77 -4.34 1.09
N CYS A 130 -5.21 -5.48 0.72
CA CYS A 130 -4.11 -5.58 -0.23
C CYS A 130 -4.41 -6.46 -1.46
N ASP A 131 -5.68 -6.84 -1.67
CA ASP A 131 -6.12 -7.80 -2.71
C ASP A 131 -5.27 -9.09 -2.70
N GLY A 132 -4.94 -9.54 -1.49
CA GLY A 132 -4.08 -10.69 -1.26
C GLY A 132 -4.83 -12.02 -1.30
N GLU A 133 -4.07 -13.13 -1.24
CA GLU A 133 -4.60 -14.48 -1.03
C GLU A 133 -4.16 -15.03 0.33
N VAL A 134 -4.94 -15.96 0.86
CA VAL A 134 -4.67 -16.57 2.17
C VAL A 134 -4.41 -18.06 2.02
N VAL A 135 -3.26 -18.51 2.51
CA VAL A 135 -2.94 -19.93 2.72
C VAL A 135 -3.20 -20.25 4.19
N VAL A 136 -4.21 -21.07 4.46
CA VAL A 136 -4.53 -21.49 5.82
C VAL A 136 -3.82 -22.80 6.09
N LEU A 137 -2.98 -22.84 7.11
CA LEU A 137 -2.22 -24.01 7.53
C LEU A 137 -2.69 -24.51 8.89
N HIS A 138 -2.98 -25.81 8.96
CA HIS A 138 -3.12 -26.53 10.21
C HIS A 138 -2.07 -27.65 10.28
N VAL A 139 -1.25 -27.62 11.32
CA VAL A 139 -0.26 -28.68 11.58
C VAL A 139 -0.81 -29.59 12.67
N GLN A 140 -1.07 -30.84 12.33
CA GLN A 140 -1.65 -31.82 13.22
C GLN A 140 -0.65 -32.90 13.62
N LYS A 141 -0.81 -33.43 14.83
CA LYS A 141 -0.03 -34.56 15.32
C LYS A 141 -0.67 -35.91 15.00
N VAL A 142 -1.99 -35.92 14.87
CA VAL A 142 -2.81 -37.13 14.60
C VAL A 142 -3.83 -36.73 13.55
N ASP A 143 -4.06 -37.61 12.59
CA ASP A 143 -5.05 -37.38 11.55
C ASP A 143 -6.47 -37.51 12.14
N ASP A 144 -7.17 -36.39 12.28
CA ASP A 144 -8.54 -36.27 12.74
C ASP A 144 -9.43 -35.62 11.69
N PRO A 145 -10.22 -36.40 10.95
CA PRO A 145 -11.10 -35.88 9.91
C PRO A 145 -12.17 -34.89 10.42
N GLN A 146 -12.58 -35.01 11.70
CA GLN A 146 -13.59 -34.10 12.26
C GLN A 146 -13.00 -32.72 12.49
N VAL A 147 -11.78 -32.62 13.02
CA VAL A 147 -11.01 -31.38 13.15
C VAL A 147 -10.78 -30.77 11.80
N ALA A 148 -10.36 -31.56 10.82
CA ALA A 148 -10.12 -31.13 9.46
C ALA A 148 -11.36 -30.46 8.84
N ASN A 149 -12.52 -31.12 8.93
CA ASN A 149 -13.76 -30.62 8.38
C ASN A 149 -14.24 -29.34 9.07
N ARG A 150 -14.12 -29.27 10.40
CA ARG A 150 -14.48 -28.08 11.19
C ARG A 150 -13.63 -26.86 10.76
N LEU A 151 -12.32 -27.00 10.69
CA LEU A 151 -11.42 -25.93 10.29
C LEU A 151 -11.64 -25.49 8.83
N LYS A 152 -11.91 -26.44 7.92
CA LYS A 152 -12.28 -26.12 6.53
C LYS A 152 -13.58 -25.32 6.46
N GLN A 153 -14.59 -25.65 7.26
CA GLN A 153 -15.85 -24.90 7.30
C GLN A 153 -15.64 -23.48 7.85
N GLN A 154 -14.86 -23.34 8.94
CA GLN A 154 -14.51 -22.02 9.47
C GLN A 154 -13.74 -21.19 8.43
N THR A 155 -12.76 -21.78 7.77
CA THR A 155 -12.01 -21.11 6.68
C THR A 155 -12.95 -20.62 5.58
N LYS A 156 -13.85 -21.46 5.08
CA LYS A 156 -14.83 -21.06 4.05
C LYS A 156 -15.74 -19.94 4.52
N LYS A 157 -16.13 -19.92 5.79
CA LYS A 157 -16.99 -18.88 6.35
C LYS A 157 -16.28 -17.52 6.40
N HIS A 158 -15.04 -17.48 6.88
CA HIS A 158 -14.29 -16.22 7.09
C HIS A 158 -13.61 -15.68 5.84
N LEU A 159 -13.29 -16.57 4.89
CA LEU A 159 -12.57 -16.23 3.65
C LEU A 159 -13.43 -16.43 2.38
N ALA A 160 -14.76 -16.36 2.50
CA ALA A 160 -15.68 -16.65 1.39
C ALA A 160 -15.44 -15.75 0.15
N ASP A 161 -15.06 -14.51 0.38
CA ASP A 161 -14.80 -13.47 -0.62
C ASP A 161 -13.32 -13.34 -1.01
N ILE A 162 -12.44 -14.18 -0.42
CA ILE A 162 -10.99 -14.10 -0.58
C ILE A 162 -10.48 -15.38 -1.24
N ARG A 163 -9.55 -15.23 -2.16
CA ARG A 163 -8.83 -16.39 -2.71
C ARG A 163 -8.06 -17.07 -1.58
N HIS A 164 -8.41 -18.30 -1.27
CA HIS A 164 -7.77 -19.04 -0.18
C HIS A 164 -7.52 -20.50 -0.53
N ARG A 165 -6.57 -21.07 0.18
CA ARG A 165 -6.20 -22.50 0.11
C ARG A 165 -6.03 -23.03 1.51
N PHE A 166 -6.54 -24.22 1.78
CA PHE A 166 -6.37 -24.90 3.07
C PHE A 166 -5.36 -26.04 2.94
N ILE A 167 -4.39 -26.09 3.84
CA ILE A 167 -3.31 -27.08 3.86
C ILE A 167 -3.28 -27.76 5.24
N PHE A 168 -3.21 -29.08 5.20
CA PHE A 168 -2.86 -29.90 6.36
C PHE A 168 -1.41 -30.33 6.25
N SER A 169 -0.69 -30.28 7.36
CA SER A 169 0.67 -30.80 7.46
C SER A 169 0.86 -31.53 8.79
N SER A 170 1.92 -32.31 8.88
CA SER A 170 2.32 -33.04 10.08
C SER A 170 3.81 -32.82 10.34
N GLY A 171 4.20 -32.77 11.63
CA GLY A 171 5.60 -32.56 12.00
C GLY A 171 5.79 -31.51 13.08
N SER A 172 6.98 -30.92 13.11
CA SER A 172 7.29 -29.81 14.03
C SER A 172 6.55 -28.55 13.58
N ILE A 173 5.69 -28.00 14.42
CA ILE A 173 4.81 -26.88 14.05
C ILE A 173 5.59 -25.66 13.53
N PRO A 174 6.66 -25.16 14.21
CA PRO A 174 7.41 -24.01 13.69
C PRO A 174 8.08 -24.31 12.34
N THR A 175 8.65 -25.49 12.18
CA THR A 175 9.34 -25.90 10.94
C THR A 175 8.34 -25.98 9.78
N GLU A 176 7.16 -26.57 9.99
CA GLU A 176 6.13 -26.70 8.96
C GLU A 176 5.55 -25.34 8.55
N ILE A 177 5.34 -24.43 9.53
CA ILE A 177 4.90 -23.06 9.24
C ILE A 177 5.88 -22.38 8.27
N LEU A 178 7.18 -22.43 8.54
CA LEU A 178 8.18 -21.80 7.70
C LEU A 178 8.34 -22.49 6.34
N ARG A 179 8.32 -23.81 6.31
CA ARG A 179 8.39 -24.59 5.07
C ARG A 179 7.21 -24.23 4.15
N ILE A 180 5.99 -24.26 4.66
CA ILE A 180 4.79 -23.93 3.87
C ILE A 180 4.78 -22.44 3.47
N ALA A 181 5.26 -21.55 4.34
CA ALA A 181 5.43 -20.14 3.99
C ALA A 181 6.36 -19.96 2.79
N GLN A 182 7.48 -20.68 2.77
CA GLN A 182 8.43 -20.65 1.67
C GLN A 182 7.84 -21.29 0.39
N ASP A 183 7.24 -22.48 0.49
CA ASP A 183 6.66 -23.21 -0.64
C ASP A 183 5.57 -22.40 -1.37
N HIS A 184 4.80 -21.63 -0.61
CA HIS A 184 3.73 -20.80 -1.13
C HIS A 184 4.12 -19.33 -1.34
N ARG A 185 5.40 -18.98 -1.16
CA ARG A 185 5.92 -17.61 -1.28
C ARG A 185 5.12 -16.62 -0.43
N ALA A 186 4.77 -17.01 0.78
CA ALA A 186 4.08 -16.13 1.72
C ALA A 186 4.90 -14.87 1.95
N THR A 187 4.21 -13.75 2.08
CA THR A 187 4.80 -12.44 2.39
C THR A 187 4.75 -12.12 3.88
N GLU A 188 3.77 -12.71 4.58
CA GLU A 188 3.56 -12.53 6.01
C GLU A 188 2.96 -13.80 6.63
N ILE A 189 3.19 -13.99 7.93
CA ILE A 189 2.61 -15.08 8.72
C ILE A 189 1.64 -14.46 9.73
N VAL A 190 0.42 -14.99 9.82
CA VAL A 190 -0.60 -14.61 10.82
C VAL A 190 -0.87 -15.79 11.71
N MET A 191 -0.70 -15.64 13.02
CA MET A 191 -0.90 -16.72 13.97
C MET A 191 -1.35 -16.21 15.33
N GLY A 192 -1.93 -17.10 16.13
CA GLY A 192 -2.35 -16.78 17.50
C GLY A 192 -1.18 -16.63 18.47
N LYS A 193 -1.33 -15.79 19.48
CA LYS A 193 -0.34 -15.60 20.54
C LYS A 193 -0.09 -16.92 21.29
N ARG A 194 -1.15 -17.72 21.51
CA ARG A 194 -1.10 -19.01 22.19
C ARG A 194 -2.13 -19.98 21.62
N GLY A 195 -1.83 -21.27 21.68
CA GLY A 195 -2.79 -22.34 21.50
C GLY A 195 -3.51 -22.72 22.81
N HIS A 196 -3.77 -24.00 23.01
CA HIS A 196 -4.62 -24.56 24.09
C HIS A 196 -4.11 -24.43 25.55
N ARG A 197 -2.93 -23.83 25.83
CA ARG A 197 -2.40 -23.79 27.20
C ARG A 197 -2.59 -22.42 27.85
N TYR A 198 -3.52 -22.35 28.77
CA TYR A 198 -3.80 -21.20 29.65
C TYR A 198 -2.84 -21.19 30.85
N LEU A 199 -1.74 -20.51 30.79
CA LEU A 199 -0.98 -20.12 31.99
C LEU A 199 -0.29 -18.75 31.74
N ASN A 200 -0.76 -17.74 32.49
CA ASN A 200 -0.29 -16.36 32.56
C ASN A 200 -0.38 -15.51 31.26
N ASP A 201 -1.18 -14.47 31.28
CA ASP A 201 -1.53 -13.57 30.16
C ASP A 201 -0.36 -12.79 29.55
N LEU A 202 0.82 -12.81 30.13
CA LEU A 202 1.98 -12.01 29.73
C LEU A 202 2.97 -12.71 28.78
N LEU A 203 2.86 -14.03 28.55
CA LEU A 203 3.88 -14.76 27.78
C LEU A 203 3.37 -15.21 26.41
N VAL A 204 4.16 -14.98 25.35
CA VAL A 204 3.95 -15.55 24.02
C VAL A 204 4.09 -17.07 24.09
N GLY A 205 3.23 -17.82 23.38
CA GLY A 205 3.29 -19.28 23.35
C GLY A 205 4.60 -19.81 22.77
N SER A 206 5.00 -21.02 23.16
CA SER A 206 6.26 -21.62 22.71
C SER A 206 6.40 -21.72 21.17
N VAL A 207 5.31 -22.04 20.48
CA VAL A 207 5.29 -22.11 19.01
C VAL A 207 5.43 -20.71 18.40
N SER A 208 4.65 -19.73 18.87
CA SER A 208 4.69 -18.38 18.35
C SER A 208 6.05 -17.74 18.58
N ARG A 209 6.65 -17.96 19.76
CA ARG A 209 8.01 -17.50 20.04
C ARG A 209 9.02 -18.14 19.10
N ALA A 210 8.99 -19.46 18.93
CA ALA A 210 9.90 -20.15 18.04
C ALA A 210 9.78 -19.66 16.57
N VAL A 211 8.54 -19.42 16.09
CA VAL A 211 8.34 -18.85 14.74
C VAL A 211 8.91 -17.45 14.63
N ILE A 212 8.67 -16.57 15.61
CA ILE A 212 9.20 -15.18 15.60
C ILE A 212 10.74 -15.19 15.57
N GLU A 213 11.38 -16.08 16.33
CA GLU A 213 12.84 -16.14 16.44
C GLU A 213 13.52 -16.60 15.13
N ILE A 214 12.86 -17.44 14.33
CA ILE A 214 13.49 -18.06 13.14
C ILE A 214 12.87 -17.62 11.81
N SER A 215 11.77 -16.83 11.84
CA SER A 215 11.09 -16.40 10.62
C SER A 215 11.82 -15.26 9.91
N PRO A 216 12.13 -15.39 8.62
CA PRO A 216 12.60 -14.28 7.81
C PRO A 216 11.46 -13.35 7.36
N LEU A 217 10.21 -13.73 7.62
CA LEU A 217 9.01 -13.00 7.22
C LEU A 217 8.41 -12.26 8.42
N PRO A 218 7.72 -11.14 8.20
CA PRO A 218 6.90 -10.50 9.22
C PRO A 218 5.89 -11.46 9.84
N VAL A 219 5.73 -11.42 11.16
CA VAL A 219 4.80 -12.28 11.90
C VAL A 219 3.79 -11.40 12.63
N VAL A 220 2.52 -11.57 12.29
CA VAL A 220 1.38 -10.91 12.94
C VAL A 220 0.83 -11.83 14.03
N ILE A 221 0.88 -11.37 15.27
CA ILE A 221 0.37 -12.11 16.42
C ILE A 221 -1.02 -11.61 16.78
N VAL A 222 -1.97 -12.56 16.82
CA VAL A 222 -3.36 -12.31 17.20
C VAL A 222 -3.56 -12.71 18.65
N GLU A 223 -4.11 -11.81 19.44
CA GLU A 223 -4.48 -12.02 20.84
C GLU A 223 -5.99 -12.22 20.98
N ALA A 224 -6.41 -12.93 22.03
CA ALA A 224 -7.82 -12.95 22.41
C ALA A 224 -8.22 -11.53 22.88
N SER A 225 -9.27 -10.99 22.29
CA SER A 225 -9.94 -9.78 22.73
C SER A 225 -10.90 -10.07 23.87
#